data_28e9f4ed5bf7e57fc5f7b9a4ef16b6b1
#
_entry.id   28e9f4ed5bf7e57fc5f7b9a4ef16b6b1
#
_cell.length_a   1.000
_cell.length_b   1.000
_cell.length_c   1.000
_cell.angle_alpha   90.00
_cell.angle_beta   90.00
_cell.angle_gamma   90.00
#
_symmetry.space_group_name_H-M   'P 1'
#
loop_
_entity.id
_entity.type
_entity.pdbx_description
1 polymer ?
#
loop_
_entity_poly.entity_id
_entity_poly.type
_entity_poly.pdbx_seq_one_letter_code
_entity_poly.pdbx_strand_id
1 'polypeptide(L)'
;MKKQSSKKSFGELLWKPQGAYRNQSVLMQFKKALEEAEQHPFIDYSALHQWSVKHLDRFWTFLALFFEVDFNTPYRSVISSGNHFTDVQWFSGATLSYAAHLFKKTTSAYSLTVVYESKET
;
A
#
# COMPACT_ATOMS: atom_id res chain seq x y z
N MET A 1 24.96 13.93 -36.21
CA MET A 1 23.63 13.27 -36.16
C MET A 1 22.81 13.88 -35.02
N LYS A 2 21.81 14.70 -35.32
CA LYS A 2 20.90 15.28 -34.30
C LYS A 2 19.91 14.19 -33.87
N LYS A 3 19.91 13.76 -32.60
CA LYS A 3 18.84 12.94 -32.03
C LYS A 3 17.54 13.73 -32.09
N GLN A 4 16.62 13.35 -32.97
CA GLN A 4 15.25 13.83 -32.95
C GLN A 4 14.62 13.39 -31.61
N SER A 5 14.40 14.34 -30.71
CA SER A 5 13.57 14.15 -29.53
C SER A 5 12.12 14.03 -30.02
N SER A 6 11.62 12.83 -30.16
CA SER A 6 10.21 12.57 -30.41
C SER A 6 9.41 13.12 -29.23
N LYS A 7 8.59 14.13 -29.46
CA LYS A 7 7.69 14.72 -28.48
C LYS A 7 6.60 13.68 -28.17
N LYS A 8 6.67 13.04 -27.01
CA LYS A 8 5.68 12.03 -26.61
C LYS A 8 4.32 12.66 -26.37
N SER A 9 3.26 12.00 -26.80
CA SER A 9 1.89 12.48 -26.61
C SER A 9 1.41 12.20 -25.17
N PHE A 10 0.44 12.99 -24.70
CA PHE A 10 -0.19 12.76 -23.39
C PHE A 10 -0.85 11.37 -23.36
N GLY A 11 -0.60 10.60 -22.28
CA GLY A 11 -1.09 9.23 -22.12
C GLY A 11 -0.24 8.14 -22.77
N GLU A 12 0.86 8.49 -23.46
CA GLU A 12 1.80 7.51 -24.00
C GLU A 12 2.55 6.78 -22.89
N LEU A 13 2.66 5.44 -22.97
CA LEU A 13 3.40 4.64 -22.02
C LEU A 13 4.90 4.99 -22.10
N LEU A 14 5.42 5.60 -21.02
CA LEU A 14 6.80 6.03 -20.96
C LEU A 14 7.76 4.93 -20.54
N TRP A 15 7.31 4.06 -19.65
CA TRP A 15 8.10 2.97 -19.08
C TRP A 15 7.20 1.86 -18.55
N LYS A 16 7.69 0.62 -18.60
CA LYS A 16 7.03 -0.56 -18.06
C LYS A 16 8.05 -1.41 -17.31
N PRO A 17 7.81 -1.75 -16.03
CA PRO A 17 8.70 -2.62 -15.27
C PRO A 17 8.77 -4.00 -15.91
N GLN A 18 9.98 -4.58 -15.97
CA GLN A 18 10.23 -5.89 -16.57
C GLN A 18 11.03 -6.80 -15.65
N GLY A 19 11.00 -8.11 -15.93
CA GLY A 19 11.80 -9.12 -15.28
C GLY A 19 11.69 -9.13 -13.74
N ALA A 20 12.82 -9.27 -13.07
CA ALA A 20 12.89 -9.37 -11.62
C ALA A 20 12.31 -8.13 -10.92
N TYR A 21 12.54 -6.93 -11.45
CA TYR A 21 12.03 -5.69 -10.88
C TYR A 21 10.50 -5.68 -10.76
N ARG A 22 9.80 -6.20 -11.77
CA ARG A 22 8.34 -6.37 -11.72
C ARG A 22 7.94 -7.47 -10.74
N ASN A 23 8.55 -8.66 -10.90
CA ASN A 23 8.11 -9.87 -10.22
C ASN A 23 8.41 -9.86 -8.71
N GLN A 24 9.44 -9.13 -8.29
CA GLN A 24 9.84 -8.97 -6.89
C GLN A 24 9.23 -7.72 -6.24
N SER A 25 8.40 -6.96 -6.95
CA SER A 25 7.75 -5.79 -6.37
C SER A 25 6.79 -6.21 -5.24
N VAL A 26 6.65 -5.34 -4.23
CA VAL A 26 5.73 -5.55 -3.11
C VAL A 26 4.30 -5.78 -3.61
N LEU A 27 3.88 -5.06 -4.66
CA LEU A 27 2.55 -5.26 -5.28
C LEU A 27 2.37 -6.69 -5.81
N MET A 28 3.39 -7.26 -6.45
CA MET A 28 3.29 -8.64 -6.95
C MET A 28 3.29 -9.67 -5.83
N GLN A 29 4.05 -9.42 -4.76
CA GLN A 29 4.03 -10.27 -3.56
C GLN A 29 2.66 -10.20 -2.88
N PHE A 30 2.13 -9.00 -2.69
CA PHE A 30 0.78 -8.78 -2.14
C PHE A 30 -0.29 -9.47 -2.99
N LYS A 31 -0.27 -9.26 -4.31
CA LYS A 31 -1.22 -9.88 -5.24
C LYS A 31 -1.22 -11.40 -5.09
N LYS A 32 -0.03 -12.02 -5.12
CA LYS A 32 0.11 -13.48 -5.00
C LYS A 32 -0.43 -13.99 -3.65
N ALA A 33 -0.07 -13.35 -2.55
CA ALA A 33 -0.55 -13.72 -1.23
C ALA A 33 -2.07 -13.56 -1.10
N LEU A 34 -2.65 -12.51 -1.69
CA LEU A 34 -4.09 -12.30 -1.72
C LEU A 34 -4.81 -13.37 -2.58
N GLU A 35 -4.25 -13.72 -3.74
CA GLU A 35 -4.78 -14.79 -4.59
C GLU A 35 -4.83 -16.13 -3.86
N GLU A 36 -3.80 -16.44 -3.08
CA GLU A 36 -3.74 -17.65 -2.26
C GLU A 36 -4.77 -17.61 -1.12
N ALA A 37 -4.90 -16.48 -0.42
CA ALA A 37 -5.84 -16.33 0.68
C ALA A 37 -7.32 -16.38 0.23
N GLU A 38 -7.62 -15.73 -0.89
CA GLU A 38 -8.98 -15.61 -1.41
C GLU A 38 -9.37 -16.76 -2.36
N GLN A 39 -8.42 -17.64 -2.72
CA GLN A 39 -8.58 -18.69 -3.73
C GLN A 39 -9.14 -18.12 -5.06
N HIS A 40 -8.70 -16.90 -5.40
CA HIS A 40 -9.19 -16.15 -6.54
C HIS A 40 -8.05 -15.53 -7.33
N PRO A 41 -7.83 -15.93 -8.59
CA PRO A 41 -6.76 -15.38 -9.42
C PRO A 41 -7.12 -13.98 -9.96
N PHE A 42 -6.15 -13.08 -9.97
CA PHE A 42 -6.26 -11.76 -10.62
C PHE A 42 -5.42 -11.72 -11.88
N ILE A 43 -6.05 -11.65 -13.04
CA ILE A 43 -5.37 -11.68 -14.35
C ILE A 43 -4.43 -10.47 -14.49
N ASP A 44 -4.89 -9.30 -14.06
CA ASP A 44 -4.17 -8.05 -14.15
C ASP A 44 -4.48 -7.11 -12.95
N TYR A 45 -3.89 -5.92 -12.99
CA TYR A 45 -4.14 -4.89 -11.97
C TYR A 45 -5.60 -4.42 -11.96
N SER A 46 -6.24 -4.34 -13.11
CA SER A 46 -7.65 -3.90 -13.20
C SER A 46 -8.58 -4.87 -12.49
N ALA A 47 -8.35 -6.18 -12.64
CA ALA A 47 -9.11 -7.20 -11.94
C ALA A 47 -8.92 -7.12 -10.42
N LEU A 48 -7.67 -6.94 -9.96
CA LEU A 48 -7.36 -6.72 -8.55
C LEU A 48 -8.05 -5.46 -8.01
N HIS A 49 -7.98 -4.35 -8.73
CA HIS A 49 -8.63 -3.10 -8.35
C HIS A 49 -10.14 -3.24 -8.26
N GLN A 50 -10.78 -3.83 -9.27
CA GLN A 50 -12.23 -4.06 -9.25
C GLN A 50 -12.66 -4.93 -8.06
N TRP A 51 -11.89 -5.96 -7.76
CA TRP A 51 -12.15 -6.82 -6.60
C TRP A 51 -11.99 -6.03 -5.29
N SER A 52 -10.93 -5.23 -5.15
CA SER A 52 -10.67 -4.43 -3.95
C SER A 52 -11.79 -3.41 -3.65
N VAL A 53 -12.38 -2.82 -4.70
CA VAL A 53 -13.51 -1.89 -4.55
C VAL A 53 -14.80 -2.61 -4.16
N LYS A 54 -15.01 -3.85 -4.65
CA LYS A 54 -16.21 -4.65 -4.32
C LYS A 54 -16.14 -5.28 -2.92
N HIS A 55 -14.94 -5.56 -2.44
CA HIS A 55 -14.69 -6.28 -1.19
C HIS A 55 -13.78 -5.45 -0.26
N LEU A 56 -14.21 -4.23 0.05
CA LEU A 56 -13.44 -3.25 0.82
C LEU A 56 -12.98 -3.81 2.17
N ASP A 57 -13.87 -4.44 2.91
CA ASP A 57 -13.59 -5.04 4.21
C ASP A 57 -12.51 -6.13 4.13
N ARG A 58 -12.64 -7.05 3.18
CA ARG A 58 -11.69 -8.14 2.95
C ARG A 58 -10.34 -7.61 2.49
N PHE A 59 -10.37 -6.69 1.52
CA PHE A 59 -9.14 -6.09 0.98
C PHE A 59 -8.33 -5.37 2.06
N TRP A 60 -8.97 -4.51 2.85
CA TRP A 60 -8.29 -3.74 3.90
C TRP A 60 -7.88 -4.59 5.10
N THR A 61 -8.66 -5.63 5.44
CA THR A 61 -8.24 -6.64 6.43
C THR A 61 -6.97 -7.33 5.98
N PHE A 62 -6.95 -7.83 4.73
CA PHE A 62 -5.78 -8.53 4.21
C PHE A 62 -4.57 -7.61 4.08
N LEU A 63 -4.78 -6.35 3.68
CA LEU A 63 -3.72 -5.36 3.60
C LEU A 63 -3.08 -5.10 4.97
N ALA A 64 -3.89 -4.96 6.01
CA ALA A 64 -3.39 -4.77 7.38
C ALA A 64 -2.59 -6.00 7.87
N LEU A 65 -3.04 -7.21 7.53
CA LEU A 65 -2.32 -8.45 7.83
C LEU A 65 -1.02 -8.56 7.06
N PHE A 66 -1.04 -8.33 5.76
CA PHE A 66 0.14 -8.45 4.89
C PHE A 66 1.27 -7.50 5.29
N PHE A 67 0.93 -6.27 5.68
CA PHE A 67 1.89 -5.30 6.17
C PHE A 67 2.14 -5.39 7.69
N GLU A 68 1.55 -6.39 8.35
CA GLU A 68 1.69 -6.63 9.79
C GLU A 68 1.41 -5.36 10.61
N VAL A 69 0.30 -4.66 10.29
CA VAL A 69 -0.09 -3.45 11.01
C VAL A 69 -0.36 -3.79 12.47
N ASP A 70 0.38 -3.15 13.37
CA ASP A 70 0.31 -3.41 14.81
C ASP A 70 -0.71 -2.47 15.46
N PHE A 71 -1.88 -3.00 15.76
CA PHE A 71 -2.92 -2.26 16.47
C PHE A 71 -2.72 -2.41 17.98
N ASN A 72 -2.57 -1.30 18.70
CA ASN A 72 -2.53 -1.29 20.16
C ASN A 72 -3.88 -1.75 20.75
N THR A 73 -4.98 -1.32 20.11
CA THR A 73 -6.33 -1.77 20.42
C THR A 73 -6.93 -2.38 19.16
N PRO A 74 -7.48 -3.61 19.21
CA PRO A 74 -8.08 -4.23 18.05
C PRO A 74 -9.31 -3.45 17.57
N TYR A 75 -9.55 -3.46 16.26
CA TYR A 75 -10.74 -2.85 15.66
C TYR A 75 -12.00 -3.72 15.87
N ARG A 76 -13.16 -3.08 15.89
CA ARG A 76 -14.47 -3.75 15.92
C ARG A 76 -15.00 -4.04 14.52
N SER A 77 -14.74 -3.13 13.58
CA SER A 77 -15.11 -3.27 12.17
C SER A 77 -14.05 -2.61 11.29
N VAL A 78 -13.80 -3.16 10.12
CA VAL A 78 -12.82 -2.63 9.16
C VAL A 78 -13.36 -1.36 8.51
N ILE A 79 -14.64 -1.35 8.17
CA ILE A 79 -15.32 -0.20 7.58
C ILE A 79 -16.72 -0.09 8.18
N SER A 80 -17.14 1.13 8.51
CA SER A 80 -18.53 1.42 8.89
C SER A 80 -19.25 2.06 7.71
N SER A 81 -20.55 1.78 7.59
CA SER A 81 -21.42 2.50 6.66
C SER A 81 -21.73 3.90 7.20
N GLY A 82 -21.83 4.88 6.33
CA GLY A 82 -22.25 6.24 6.63
C GLY A 82 -23.12 6.78 5.49
N ASN A 83 -23.91 7.82 5.77
CA ASN A 83 -24.76 8.46 4.76
C ASN A 83 -23.95 9.34 3.80
N HIS A 84 -22.79 9.83 4.25
CA HIS A 84 -21.86 10.62 3.48
C HIS A 84 -20.48 9.99 3.53
N PHE A 85 -19.64 10.30 2.57
CA PHE A 85 -18.24 9.85 2.53
C PHE A 85 -17.46 10.21 3.80
N THR A 86 -17.76 11.36 4.39
CA THR A 86 -17.14 11.84 5.63
C THR A 86 -17.54 11.06 6.89
N ASP A 87 -18.64 10.31 6.82
CA ASP A 87 -19.17 9.55 7.97
C ASP A 87 -18.53 8.15 8.05
N VAL A 88 -17.86 7.72 6.99
CA VAL A 88 -17.22 6.40 6.93
C VAL A 88 -16.02 6.37 7.88
N GLN A 89 -16.01 5.38 8.77
CA GLN A 89 -14.91 5.14 9.69
C GLN A 89 -14.17 3.87 9.29
N TRP A 90 -12.85 3.97 9.24
CA TRP A 90 -11.97 2.84 8.98
C TRP A 90 -11.38 2.30 10.28
N PHE A 91 -11.33 0.96 10.41
CA PHE A 91 -10.80 0.26 11.58
C PHE A 91 -11.37 0.83 12.89
N SER A 92 -12.69 0.90 12.97
CA SER A 92 -13.41 1.54 14.06
C SER A 92 -13.02 0.97 15.42
N GLY A 93 -12.63 1.85 16.34
CA GLY A 93 -12.18 1.51 17.69
C GLY A 93 -10.71 1.09 17.78
N ALA A 94 -10.01 0.94 16.66
CA ALA A 94 -8.58 0.68 16.68
C ALA A 94 -7.77 1.89 17.11
N THR A 95 -6.67 1.62 17.78
CA THR A 95 -5.61 2.61 18.00
C THR A 95 -4.28 2.03 17.55
N LEU A 96 -3.43 2.85 16.98
CA LEU A 96 -2.07 2.45 16.59
C LEU A 96 -1.08 3.59 16.83
N SER A 97 0.19 3.24 16.98
CA SER A 97 1.29 4.20 16.98
C SER A 97 2.11 4.00 15.70
N TYR A 98 2.05 4.96 14.80
CA TYR A 98 2.85 4.93 13.57
C TYR A 98 4.36 4.83 13.87
N ALA A 99 4.83 5.59 14.86
CA ALA A 99 6.23 5.55 15.28
C ALA A 99 6.63 4.17 15.81
N ALA A 100 5.82 3.58 16.71
CA ALA A 100 6.09 2.24 17.22
C ALA A 100 6.12 1.19 16.10
N HIS A 101 5.16 1.25 15.16
CA HIS A 101 5.13 0.35 14.01
C HIS A 101 6.35 0.52 13.09
N LEU A 102 6.78 1.76 12.83
CA LEU A 102 7.95 2.05 12.02
C LEU A 102 9.23 1.49 12.65
N PHE A 103 9.40 1.68 13.96
CA PHE A 103 10.60 1.24 14.68
C PHE A 103 10.61 -0.25 15.02
N LYS A 104 9.47 -0.92 15.05
CA LYS A 104 9.36 -2.36 15.33
C LYS A 104 10.14 -3.22 14.31
N LYS A 105 10.18 -2.80 13.05
CA LYS A 105 10.88 -3.49 11.96
C LYS A 105 12.34 -3.06 11.79
N THR A 106 12.83 -2.14 12.62
CA THR A 106 14.23 -1.70 12.57
C THR A 106 15.09 -2.75 13.25
N THR A 107 15.54 -3.74 12.49
CA THR A 107 16.66 -4.57 12.95
C THR A 107 17.91 -3.70 13.02
N SER A 108 18.85 -4.04 13.87
CA SER A 108 20.08 -3.30 14.19
C SER A 108 20.97 -2.87 13.01
N ALA A 109 20.57 -3.20 11.78
CA ALA A 109 21.27 -2.84 10.54
C ALA A 109 20.91 -1.46 9.97
N TYR A 110 19.85 -0.81 10.47
CA TYR A 110 19.42 0.50 9.96
C TYR A 110 19.37 1.50 11.10
N SER A 111 20.19 2.55 11.02
CA SER A 111 20.08 3.72 11.88
C SER A 111 19.32 4.83 11.15
N LEU A 112 18.29 5.37 11.76
CA LEU A 112 17.62 6.58 11.27
C LEU A 112 18.33 7.78 11.88
N THR A 113 19.06 8.54 11.05
CA THR A 113 19.66 9.81 11.46
C THR A 113 18.78 10.95 11.00
N VAL A 114 18.19 11.69 11.94
CA VAL A 114 17.47 12.94 11.65
C VAL A 114 18.45 14.09 11.79
N VAL A 115 18.77 14.74 10.68
CA VAL A 115 19.57 15.95 10.66
C VAL A 115 18.63 17.14 10.51
N TYR A 116 18.67 18.07 11.45
CA TYR A 116 17.95 19.33 11.32
C TYR A 116 18.91 20.50 11.45
N GLU A 117 18.72 21.51 10.63
CA GLU A 117 19.49 22.73 10.65
C GLU A 117 18.67 23.79 11.41
N SER A 118 19.17 24.23 12.58
CA SER A 118 18.60 25.38 13.26
C SER A 118 19.25 26.64 12.71
N LYS A 119 18.48 27.55 12.11
CA LYS A 119 18.95 28.91 11.89
C LYS A 119 18.95 29.61 13.24
N GLU A 120 20.14 29.90 13.77
CA GLU A 120 20.27 30.87 14.81
C GLU A 120 19.92 32.26 14.25
N THR A 121 18.94 32.90 14.87
CA THR A 121 18.58 34.31 14.60
C THR A 121 19.48 35.22 15.40
#